data_1f9f0d99694a81e9b246b1000205e2ba
#
_entry.id   1f9f0d99694a81e9b246b1000205e2ba
#
_cell.length_a   1.000
_cell.length_b   1.000
_cell.length_c   1.000
_cell.angle_alpha   90.00
_cell.angle_beta   90.00
_cell.angle_gamma   90.00
#
_symmetry.space_group_name_H-M   'P 1'
#
loop_
_entity.id
_entity.type
_entity.pdbx_description
1 polymer ?
#
loop_
_entity_poly.entity_id
_entity_poly.type
_entity_poly.pdbx_seq_one_letter_code
_entity_poly.pdbx_strand_id
1 'polypeptide(L)'
;MHELPYGLYIIGSKEADGEKVNGMMADWVMQVSFNPRLVGVAFEKDAHTLGNVRKHGVFSVNLLAADKDSMELARPFAQPHSGTKVRGRKGAEATAVHYKLDGLDHRLTERGCPVLDAALAWFECEAEQYVEIGDHTLVVGRVLDGRVEREAEPMTSTYTGWTYSG
;
A
#
# COMPACT_ATOMS: atom_id res chain seq x y z
N MET A 1 9.16 19.53 -0.14
CA MET A 1 8.03 18.84 0.53
C MET A 1 8.48 17.67 1.39
N HIS A 2 9.77 17.39 1.48
CA HIS A 2 10.33 16.30 2.33
C HIS A 2 10.11 16.52 3.85
N GLU A 3 9.72 17.72 4.25
CA GLU A 3 9.47 18.07 5.67
C GLU A 3 8.05 17.68 6.14
N LEU A 4 7.17 17.23 5.25
CA LEU A 4 5.84 16.79 5.65
C LEU A 4 5.93 15.39 6.27
N PRO A 5 5.45 15.20 7.51
CA PRO A 5 5.38 13.87 8.10
C PRO A 5 4.22 13.08 7.50
N TYR A 6 4.49 11.85 7.09
CA TYR A 6 3.49 10.93 6.56
C TYR A 6 3.45 9.65 7.39
N GLY A 7 2.27 9.05 7.50
CA GLY A 7 2.16 7.64 7.85
C GLY A 7 2.72 6.77 6.70
N LEU A 8 3.22 5.59 7.02
CA LEU A 8 3.65 4.60 6.03
C LEU A 8 2.74 3.38 6.11
N TYR A 9 2.18 3.01 4.97
CA TYR A 9 1.14 1.98 4.86
C TYR A 9 1.53 0.97 3.78
N ILE A 10 1.08 -0.27 3.93
CA ILE A 10 1.15 -1.25 2.86
C ILE A 10 -0.25 -1.40 2.25
N ILE A 11 -0.37 -1.01 0.99
CA ILE A 11 -1.59 -1.20 0.21
C ILE A 11 -1.55 -2.58 -0.41
N GLY A 12 -2.48 -3.42 -0.03
CA GLY A 12 -2.62 -4.77 -0.56
C GLY A 12 -3.67 -4.84 -1.67
N SER A 13 -3.39 -5.60 -2.72
CA SER A 13 -4.31 -5.81 -3.84
C SER A 13 -4.20 -7.22 -4.41
N LYS A 14 -5.25 -7.67 -5.08
CA LYS A 14 -5.19 -8.87 -5.93
C LYS A 14 -4.46 -8.56 -7.22
N GLU A 15 -3.65 -9.50 -7.69
CA GLU A 15 -3.05 -9.42 -9.02
C GLU A 15 -4.11 -9.52 -10.12
N ALA A 16 -3.74 -9.09 -11.32
CA ALA A 16 -4.67 -9.02 -12.45
C ALA A 16 -5.30 -10.38 -12.80
N ASP A 17 -4.61 -11.51 -12.58
CA ASP A 17 -5.14 -12.86 -12.75
C ASP A 17 -6.15 -13.25 -11.65
N GLY A 18 -6.13 -12.57 -10.51
CA GLY A 18 -6.97 -12.85 -9.35
C GLY A 18 -6.49 -14.02 -8.48
N GLU A 19 -5.42 -14.70 -8.88
CA GLU A 19 -4.88 -15.87 -8.18
C GLU A 19 -3.85 -15.50 -7.12
N LYS A 20 -3.06 -14.47 -7.40
CA LYS A 20 -2.02 -13.96 -6.49
C LYS A 20 -2.41 -12.63 -5.89
N VAL A 21 -1.72 -12.28 -4.84
CA VAL A 21 -1.81 -10.98 -4.17
C VAL A 21 -0.46 -10.31 -4.15
N ASN A 22 -0.47 -8.99 -4.07
CA ASN A 22 0.73 -8.19 -3.98
C ASN A 22 0.46 -6.95 -3.13
N GLY A 23 1.49 -6.14 -2.94
CA GLY A 23 1.36 -4.89 -2.20
C GLY A 23 2.38 -3.85 -2.63
N MET A 24 2.13 -2.62 -2.21
CA MET A 24 3.06 -1.51 -2.35
C MET A 24 3.06 -0.66 -1.09
N MET A 25 4.17 0.02 -0.83
CA MET A 25 4.20 1.05 0.18
C MET A 25 3.54 2.32 -0.36
N ALA A 26 2.74 2.96 0.48
CA ALA A 26 2.15 4.26 0.22
C ALA A 26 2.27 5.14 1.46
N ASP A 27 2.50 6.42 1.26
CA ASP A 27 2.56 7.45 2.30
C ASP A 27 1.45 8.50 2.15
N TRP A 28 0.90 8.67 0.96
CA TRP A 28 -0.22 9.60 0.74
C TRP A 28 -1.56 8.90 0.93
N VAL A 29 -1.82 8.57 2.20
CA VAL A 29 -3.06 7.94 2.65
C VAL A 29 -3.68 8.81 3.74
N MET A 30 -4.96 9.18 3.57
CA MET A 30 -5.65 9.98 4.57
C MET A 30 -7.14 9.65 4.64
N GLN A 31 -7.72 9.83 5.81
CA GLN A 31 -9.18 9.85 5.94
C GLN A 31 -9.75 11.11 5.29
N VAL A 32 -10.76 10.96 4.45
CA VAL A 32 -11.39 12.07 3.72
C VAL A 32 -12.87 12.26 4.06
N SER A 33 -13.48 11.32 4.81
CA SER A 33 -14.86 11.44 5.30
C SER A 33 -15.09 10.58 6.55
N PHE A 34 -15.98 11.01 7.43
CA PHE A 34 -16.44 10.24 8.60
C PHE A 34 -17.71 9.43 8.30
N ASN A 35 -18.62 9.98 7.51
CA ASN A 35 -19.88 9.34 7.18
C ASN A 35 -20.29 9.65 5.73
N PRO A 36 -20.19 8.70 4.77
CA PRO A 36 -19.57 7.39 4.98
C PRO A 36 -18.09 7.50 5.33
N ARG A 37 -17.50 6.44 5.91
CA ARG A 37 -16.05 6.37 6.16
C ARG A 37 -15.32 6.19 4.84
N LEU A 38 -14.60 7.24 4.42
CA LEU A 38 -13.83 7.24 3.19
C LEU A 38 -12.35 7.51 3.48
N VAL A 39 -11.51 6.86 2.69
CA VAL A 39 -10.05 7.01 2.70
C VAL A 39 -9.59 7.36 1.30
N GLY A 40 -8.74 8.38 1.18
CA GLY A 40 -8.04 8.72 -0.05
C GLY A 40 -6.65 8.11 -0.05
N VAL A 41 -6.29 7.47 -1.16
CA VAL A 41 -4.93 6.96 -1.43
C VAL A 41 -4.48 7.49 -2.78
N ALA A 42 -3.33 8.18 -2.83
CA ALA A 42 -2.76 8.65 -4.08
C ALA A 42 -1.77 7.60 -4.61
N PHE A 43 -1.99 7.19 -5.85
CA PHE A 43 -1.12 6.26 -6.58
C PHE A 43 -0.47 6.98 -7.76
N GLU A 44 0.80 6.69 -8.05
CA GLU A 44 1.36 7.05 -9.36
C GLU A 44 0.52 6.45 -10.49
N LYS A 45 0.32 7.20 -11.58
CA LYS A 45 -0.54 6.75 -12.69
C LYS A 45 -0.10 5.45 -13.34
N ASP A 46 1.17 5.13 -13.30
CA ASP A 46 1.76 3.89 -13.81
C ASP A 46 2.00 2.84 -12.72
N ALA A 47 1.53 3.06 -11.48
CA ALA A 47 1.65 2.09 -10.41
C ALA A 47 0.91 0.80 -10.74
N HIS A 48 1.61 -0.34 -10.62
CA HIS A 48 1.01 -1.66 -10.85
C HIS A 48 -0.21 -1.90 -9.95
N THR A 49 -0.10 -1.51 -8.68
CA THR A 49 -1.20 -1.65 -7.71
C THR A 49 -2.43 -0.84 -8.10
N LEU A 50 -2.27 0.35 -8.71
CA LEU A 50 -3.41 1.12 -9.24
C LEU A 50 -4.15 0.32 -10.33
N GLY A 51 -3.42 -0.35 -11.23
CA GLY A 51 -4.00 -1.23 -12.23
C GLY A 51 -4.83 -2.36 -11.63
N ASN A 52 -4.32 -2.99 -10.58
CA ASN A 52 -5.01 -4.03 -9.82
C ASN A 52 -6.29 -3.49 -9.14
N VAL A 53 -6.20 -2.33 -8.49
CA VAL A 53 -7.36 -1.67 -7.84
C VAL A 53 -8.42 -1.31 -8.88
N ARG A 54 -8.03 -0.77 -10.04
CA ARG A 54 -8.98 -0.46 -11.13
C ARG A 54 -9.70 -1.72 -11.64
N LYS A 55 -8.99 -2.85 -11.69
CA LYS A 55 -9.55 -4.11 -12.18
C LYS A 55 -10.51 -4.77 -11.20
N HIS A 56 -10.16 -4.78 -9.93
CA HIS A 56 -10.90 -5.54 -8.90
C HIS A 56 -11.81 -4.67 -8.03
N GLY A 57 -11.63 -3.35 -8.04
CA GLY A 57 -12.44 -2.41 -7.27
C GLY A 57 -12.20 -2.45 -5.76
N VAL A 58 -11.21 -3.19 -5.28
CA VAL A 58 -10.95 -3.39 -3.84
C VAL A 58 -9.46 -3.35 -3.53
N PHE A 59 -9.13 -2.91 -2.32
CA PHE A 59 -7.78 -2.90 -1.77
C PHE A 59 -7.80 -2.95 -0.24
N SER A 60 -6.73 -3.41 0.35
CA SER A 60 -6.52 -3.30 1.80
C SER A 60 -5.47 -2.25 2.12
N VAL A 61 -5.57 -1.69 3.31
CA VAL A 61 -4.56 -0.81 3.90
C VAL A 61 -4.09 -1.44 5.19
N ASN A 62 -2.79 -1.72 5.28
CA ASN A 62 -2.16 -2.32 6.44
C ASN A 62 -1.26 -1.28 7.12
N LEU A 63 -1.47 -1.05 8.39
CA LEU A 63 -0.63 -0.21 9.24
C LEU A 63 0.39 -1.09 9.94
N LEU A 64 1.66 -0.71 9.87
CA LEU A 64 2.73 -1.38 10.59
C LEU A 64 3.16 -0.57 11.81
N ALA A 65 3.77 -1.23 12.78
CA ALA A 65 4.30 -0.56 13.94
C ALA A 65 5.64 0.15 13.64
N ALA A 66 5.94 1.18 14.42
CA ALA A 66 7.22 1.88 14.40
C ALA A 66 8.27 1.06 15.19
N ASP A 67 8.61 -0.12 14.67
CA ASP A 67 9.65 -0.98 15.22
C ASP A 67 10.57 -1.52 14.11
N LYS A 68 11.70 -2.09 14.52
CA LYS A 68 12.72 -2.54 13.58
C LYS A 68 12.25 -3.70 12.70
N ASP A 69 11.50 -4.63 13.25
CA ASP A 69 11.05 -5.82 12.52
C ASP A 69 10.01 -5.43 11.47
N SER A 70 9.09 -4.55 11.82
CA SER A 70 8.11 -3.98 10.88
C SER A 70 8.78 -3.16 9.79
N MET A 71 9.85 -2.42 10.09
CA MET A 71 10.62 -1.67 9.11
C MET A 71 11.33 -2.58 8.11
N GLU A 72 11.95 -3.68 8.57
CA GLU A 72 12.57 -4.67 7.68
C GLU A 72 11.52 -5.39 6.82
N LEU A 73 10.37 -5.75 7.38
CA LEU A 73 9.25 -6.33 6.65
C LEU A 73 8.73 -5.39 5.56
N ALA A 74 8.70 -4.09 5.82
CA ALA A 74 8.20 -3.09 4.89
C ALA A 74 9.11 -2.83 3.67
N ARG A 75 10.42 -3.08 3.78
CA ARG A 75 11.41 -2.77 2.72
C ARG A 75 11.08 -3.32 1.33
N PRO A 76 10.63 -4.57 1.15
CA PRO A 76 10.27 -5.09 -0.16
C PRO A 76 9.15 -4.30 -0.83
N PHE A 77 8.22 -3.75 -0.05
CA PHE A 77 7.07 -3.00 -0.58
C PHE A 77 7.44 -1.64 -1.15
N ALA A 78 8.59 -1.08 -0.75
CA ALA A 78 9.15 0.14 -1.34
C ALA A 78 9.87 -0.13 -2.69
N GLN A 79 10.01 -1.39 -3.11
CA GLN A 79 10.59 -1.74 -4.40
C GLN A 79 9.54 -1.65 -5.51
N PRO A 80 9.94 -1.33 -6.76
CA PRO A 80 9.02 -1.36 -7.89
C PRO A 80 8.51 -2.80 -8.12
N HIS A 81 7.33 -2.93 -8.77
CA HIS A 81 6.76 -4.23 -9.13
C HIS A 81 7.66 -5.02 -10.10
N SER A 82 8.24 -4.33 -11.09
CA SER A 82 9.14 -4.91 -12.08
C SER A 82 10.15 -3.89 -12.56
N GLY A 83 11.37 -4.35 -12.87
CA GLY A 83 12.44 -3.48 -13.36
C GLY A 83 12.87 -2.41 -12.35
N THR A 84 13.49 -1.34 -12.84
CA THR A 84 13.84 -0.16 -12.05
C THR A 84 13.12 1.07 -12.56
N LYS A 85 12.30 1.68 -11.73
CA LYS A 85 11.76 3.03 -11.98
C LYS A 85 12.69 4.14 -11.49
N VAL A 86 13.61 3.84 -10.61
CA VAL A 86 14.47 4.84 -9.95
C VAL A 86 15.77 5.02 -10.71
N ARG A 87 16.00 6.23 -11.19
CA ARG A 87 17.22 6.64 -11.86
C ARG A 87 18.45 6.30 -11.00
N GLY A 88 19.37 5.48 -11.54
CA GLY A 88 20.60 5.08 -10.84
C GLY A 88 20.53 3.81 -10.00
N ARG A 89 19.36 3.18 -9.82
CA ARG A 89 19.28 1.83 -9.26
C ARG A 89 19.55 0.80 -10.35
N LYS A 90 20.58 -0.02 -10.16
CA LYS A 90 20.77 -1.23 -10.96
C LYS A 90 19.73 -2.24 -10.47
N GLY A 91 18.66 -2.41 -11.24
CA GLY A 91 17.58 -3.33 -10.92
C GLY A 91 17.91 -4.77 -11.28
N ALA A 92 17.13 -5.67 -10.72
CA ALA A 92 16.92 -6.99 -11.26
C ALA A 92 16.49 -6.89 -12.73
N GLU A 93 16.61 -7.96 -13.48
CA GLU A 93 16.20 -7.99 -14.89
C GLU A 93 14.85 -7.33 -15.12
N ALA A 94 14.73 -6.53 -16.18
CA ALA A 94 13.55 -5.70 -16.46
C ALA A 94 12.23 -6.49 -16.58
N THR A 95 12.29 -7.81 -16.63
CA THR A 95 11.16 -8.74 -16.72
C THR A 95 10.82 -9.42 -15.38
N ALA A 96 11.65 -9.25 -14.33
CA ALA A 96 11.38 -9.87 -13.04
C ALA A 96 10.17 -9.20 -12.36
N VAL A 97 9.16 -10.02 -12.03
CA VAL A 97 8.00 -9.60 -11.23
C VAL A 97 8.31 -9.83 -9.76
N HIS A 98 8.13 -8.80 -8.94
CA HIS A 98 8.35 -8.87 -7.50
C HIS A 98 7.02 -9.14 -6.77
N TYR A 99 6.77 -10.40 -6.41
CA TYR A 99 5.67 -10.79 -5.52
C TYR A 99 6.11 -10.54 -4.08
N LYS A 100 5.80 -9.36 -3.57
CA LYS A 100 6.36 -8.84 -2.31
C LYS A 100 5.78 -9.49 -1.06
N LEU A 101 4.72 -10.28 -1.23
CA LEU A 101 4.10 -11.07 -0.17
C LEU A 101 4.62 -12.51 -0.09
N ASP A 102 5.43 -12.94 -1.07
CA ASP A 102 6.03 -14.27 -1.04
C ASP A 102 6.91 -14.43 0.21
N GLY A 103 6.61 -15.45 1.02
CA GLY A 103 7.31 -15.74 2.26
C GLY A 103 6.93 -14.88 3.46
N LEU A 104 5.92 -14.02 3.33
CA LEU A 104 5.35 -13.25 4.44
C LEU A 104 4.01 -13.85 4.87
N ASP A 105 3.83 -14.00 6.19
CA ASP A 105 2.58 -14.46 6.76
C ASP A 105 1.50 -13.40 6.55
N HIS A 106 0.42 -13.81 5.91
CA HIS A 106 -0.73 -12.96 5.62
C HIS A 106 -2.00 -13.80 5.45
N ARG A 107 -3.12 -13.17 5.70
CA ARG A 107 -4.45 -13.72 5.42
C ARG A 107 -5.15 -12.89 4.34
N LEU A 108 -6.21 -13.43 3.79
CA LEU A 108 -7.04 -12.72 2.82
C LEU A 108 -8.33 -12.23 3.51
N THR A 109 -8.76 -11.04 3.12
CA THR A 109 -10.09 -10.53 3.47
C THR A 109 -11.18 -11.31 2.72
N GLU A 110 -12.44 -11.05 3.03
CA GLU A 110 -13.58 -11.68 2.33
C GLU A 110 -13.54 -11.42 0.81
N ARG A 111 -13.03 -10.25 0.38
CA ARG A 111 -12.89 -9.89 -1.03
C ARG A 111 -11.53 -10.27 -1.63
N GLY A 112 -10.69 -10.95 -0.85
CA GLY A 112 -9.40 -11.49 -1.30
C GLY A 112 -8.25 -10.48 -1.31
N CYS A 113 -8.33 -9.39 -0.56
CA CYS A 113 -7.20 -8.49 -0.37
C CYS A 113 -6.27 -9.01 0.74
N PRO A 114 -4.94 -8.87 0.62
CA PRO A 114 -4.02 -9.37 1.62
C PRO A 114 -3.99 -8.48 2.86
N VAL A 115 -3.99 -9.11 4.03
CA VAL A 115 -3.76 -8.49 5.33
C VAL A 115 -2.55 -9.15 5.96
N LEU A 116 -1.51 -8.37 6.23
CA LEU A 116 -0.29 -8.85 6.87
C LEU A 116 -0.55 -9.24 8.32
N ASP A 117 -0.10 -10.41 8.76
CA ASP A 117 -0.28 -10.86 10.15
C ASP A 117 0.49 -9.96 11.14
N ALA A 118 1.56 -9.31 10.67
CA ALA A 118 2.33 -8.32 11.43
C ALA A 118 1.66 -6.92 11.53
N ALA A 119 0.54 -6.70 10.83
CA ALA A 119 -0.15 -5.40 10.88
C ALA A 119 -0.64 -5.08 12.31
N LEU A 120 -0.44 -3.84 12.74
CA LEU A 120 -1.05 -3.36 13.99
C LEU A 120 -2.53 -3.05 13.83
N ALA A 121 -2.92 -2.63 12.63
CA ALA A 121 -4.30 -2.41 12.22
C ALA A 121 -4.42 -2.56 10.71
N TRP A 122 -5.60 -2.85 10.24
CA TRP A 122 -5.89 -2.95 8.82
C TRP A 122 -7.34 -2.54 8.54
N PHE A 123 -7.60 -2.18 7.29
CA PHE A 123 -8.95 -2.03 6.77
C PHE A 123 -9.00 -2.35 5.28
N GLU A 124 -10.16 -2.82 4.83
CA GLU A 124 -10.47 -3.09 3.43
C GLU A 124 -11.37 -1.99 2.88
N CYS A 125 -11.07 -1.56 1.66
CA CYS A 125 -11.82 -0.53 0.96
C CYS A 125 -12.37 -1.03 -0.38
N GLU A 126 -13.57 -0.58 -0.71
CA GLU A 126 -14.11 -0.56 -2.06
C GLU A 126 -13.80 0.78 -2.72
N ALA A 127 -13.12 0.76 -3.87
CA ALA A 127 -12.79 1.97 -4.61
C ALA A 127 -14.04 2.57 -5.26
N GLU A 128 -14.42 3.79 -4.87
CA GLU A 128 -15.62 4.48 -5.39
C GLU A 128 -15.31 5.55 -6.42
N GLN A 129 -14.16 6.24 -6.27
CA GLN A 129 -13.81 7.35 -7.15
C GLN A 129 -12.33 7.28 -7.51
N TYR A 130 -12.04 7.70 -8.73
CA TYR A 130 -10.69 7.85 -9.27
C TYR A 130 -10.54 9.27 -9.79
N VAL A 131 -9.77 10.09 -9.11
CA VAL A 131 -9.55 11.50 -9.45
C VAL A 131 -8.12 11.67 -9.98
N GLU A 132 -8.02 12.04 -11.25
CA GLU A 132 -6.72 12.27 -11.89
C GLU A 132 -6.12 13.60 -11.40
N ILE A 133 -4.97 13.54 -10.74
CA ILE A 133 -4.29 14.71 -10.16
C ILE A 133 -2.82 14.70 -10.58
N GLY A 134 -2.42 15.60 -11.48
CA GLY A 134 -1.03 15.71 -11.92
C GLY A 134 -0.49 14.36 -12.44
N ASP A 135 0.54 13.83 -11.79
CA ASP A 135 1.18 12.54 -12.08
C ASP A 135 0.58 11.37 -11.27
N HIS A 136 -0.41 11.64 -10.41
CA HIS A 136 -1.09 10.65 -9.57
C HIS A 136 -2.57 10.51 -9.92
N THR A 137 -3.15 9.41 -9.45
CA THR A 137 -4.59 9.17 -9.34
C THR A 137 -4.92 9.05 -7.85
N LEU A 138 -5.76 9.96 -7.33
CA LEU A 138 -6.35 9.80 -6.01
C LEU A 138 -7.52 8.83 -6.10
N VAL A 139 -7.39 7.69 -5.45
CA VAL A 139 -8.47 6.71 -5.29
C VAL A 139 -9.17 6.98 -3.97
N VAL A 140 -10.47 7.26 -4.03
CA VAL A 140 -11.32 7.37 -2.84
C VAL A 140 -12.01 6.04 -2.62
N GLY A 141 -11.69 5.39 -1.52
CA GLY A 141 -12.24 4.09 -1.14
C GLY A 141 -13.16 4.20 0.07
N ARG A 142 -14.30 3.52 0.00
CA ARG A 142 -15.19 3.32 1.15
C ARG A 142 -14.69 2.19 2.02
N VAL A 143 -14.49 2.45 3.30
CA VAL A 143 -14.10 1.43 4.27
C VAL A 143 -15.26 0.46 4.49
N LEU A 144 -15.01 -0.82 4.21
CA LEU A 144 -15.98 -1.91 4.33
C LEU A 144 -15.84 -2.65 5.64
N ASP A 145 -14.60 -2.99 6.00
CA ASP A 145 -14.23 -3.73 7.20
C ASP A 145 -12.86 -3.27 7.69
N GLY A 146 -12.51 -3.58 8.91
CA GLY A 146 -11.20 -3.27 9.46
C GLY A 146 -11.10 -3.62 10.94
N ARG A 147 -9.86 -3.76 11.41
CA ARG A 147 -9.59 -4.14 12.78
C ARG A 147 -8.28 -3.54 13.28
N VAL A 148 -8.26 -3.18 14.55
CA VAL A 148 -7.03 -2.95 15.31
C VAL A 148 -6.63 -4.29 15.94
N GLU A 149 -5.47 -4.81 15.57
CA GLU A 149 -4.97 -6.10 16.05
C GLU A 149 -4.18 -5.97 17.35
N ARG A 150 -3.46 -4.85 17.47
CA ARG A 150 -2.67 -4.51 18.68
C ARG A 150 -2.48 -3.00 18.79
N GLU A 151 -2.21 -2.53 19.99
CA GLU A 151 -1.80 -1.15 20.23
C GLU A 151 -0.29 -1.02 20.08
N ALA A 152 0.15 -0.12 19.21
CA ALA A 152 1.56 0.25 19.02
C ALA A 152 1.65 1.63 18.35
N GLU A 153 2.81 2.25 18.38
CA GLU A 153 3.09 3.47 17.62
C GLU A 153 3.06 3.15 16.12
N PRO A 154 2.28 3.85 15.29
CA PRO A 154 2.25 3.61 13.84
C PRO A 154 3.56 4.03 13.17
N MET A 155 3.97 3.29 12.13
CA MET A 155 5.14 3.62 11.32
C MET A 155 4.92 4.93 10.54
N THR A 156 5.91 5.81 10.58
CA THR A 156 5.90 7.09 9.89
C THR A 156 7.18 7.32 9.11
N SER A 157 7.15 8.25 8.14
CA SER A 157 8.35 8.73 7.44
C SER A 157 9.38 9.32 8.40
N THR A 158 8.95 9.99 9.46
CA THR A 158 9.82 10.54 10.49
C THR A 158 10.58 9.44 11.26
N TYR A 159 9.89 8.34 11.57
CA TYR A 159 10.53 7.20 12.26
C TYR A 159 11.56 6.50 11.38
N THR A 160 11.20 6.22 10.14
CA THR A 160 12.05 5.44 9.21
C THR A 160 13.18 6.26 8.59
N GLY A 161 13.03 7.58 8.52
CA GLY A 161 13.89 8.45 7.71
C GLY A 161 13.74 8.22 6.20
N TRP A 162 12.73 7.46 5.76
CA TRP A 162 12.49 7.24 4.36
C TRP A 162 11.74 8.42 3.75
N THR A 163 12.24 8.86 2.61
CA THR A 163 11.60 9.91 1.83
C THR A 163 11.10 9.32 0.52
N TYR A 164 9.87 9.62 0.17
CA TYR A 164 9.36 9.34 -1.16
C TYR A 164 10.05 10.28 -2.16
N SER A 165 10.59 9.74 -3.20
CA SER A 165 11.35 10.49 -4.21
C SER A 165 10.87 10.26 -5.63
N GLY A 166 9.62 9.78 -5.80
CA GLY A 166 8.96 9.64 -7.11
C GLY A 166 9.72 8.80 -8.14
#